data_c85d869ec3472aca3de11e3ef3d4d3fe
#
_entry.id   c85d869ec3472aca3de11e3ef3d4d3fe
#
_cell.length_a   1.000
_cell.length_b   1.000
_cell.length_c   1.000
_cell.angle_alpha   90.00
_cell.angle_beta   90.00
_cell.angle_gamma   90.00
#
_symmetry.space_group_name_H-M   'P 1'
#
loop_
_entity.id
_entity.type
_entity.pdbx_description
1 polymer ?
#
loop_
_entity_poly.entity_id
_entity_poly.type
_entity_poly.pdbx_seq_one_letter_code
_entity_poly.pdbx_strand_id
1 'polypeptide(L)'
;VAALGAPAWAGDATAAFVRHHWRQPLPPQGAAPPGFSALEASLEPAACGTCHPVQFGDWRGSTHATSSGPGVAGQLVEMWRSDPGAASGCYACHAPLAEQRPLVRTPAGFEPNPAFTAPLAGQGVPCAACHVRGHQRFGPPRRDGSLASRVPRATLPHNGLTRTRAFLSSQFCRGCHQFEANGPALEGKLLQDTYREWQVSRFAQAGVQCQDCHMPDRRHLWRGIHDPDMVRSGVAISARADAERYRPGDWASLRLTLRS
;
A
#
# COMPACT_ATOMS: atom_id res chain seq x y z
N VAL A 1 32.51 0.47 -12.08
CA VAL A 1 32.19 0.94 -10.72
C VAL A 1 31.54 -0.23 -10.01
N ALA A 2 32.27 -0.85 -9.05
CA ALA A 2 31.80 -1.99 -8.28
C ALA A 2 30.65 -1.49 -7.37
N ALA A 3 29.45 -2.06 -7.53
CA ALA A 3 28.34 -1.84 -6.60
C ALA A 3 28.75 -2.47 -5.26
N LEU A 4 29.02 -1.65 -4.26
CA LEU A 4 29.15 -2.10 -2.87
C LEU A 4 27.80 -2.64 -2.43
N GLY A 5 27.64 -3.95 -2.40
CA GLY A 5 26.47 -4.61 -1.88
C GLY A 5 26.21 -4.15 -0.44
N ALA A 6 24.97 -3.81 -0.12
CA ALA A 6 24.59 -3.47 1.25
C ALA A 6 24.92 -4.64 2.17
N PRO A 7 25.50 -4.39 3.37
CA PRO A 7 25.87 -5.46 4.30
C PRO A 7 24.64 -6.28 4.72
N ALA A 8 24.79 -7.60 4.83
CA ALA A 8 23.70 -8.56 5.10
C ALA A 8 22.84 -8.18 6.32
N TRP A 9 23.44 -7.60 7.38
CA TRP A 9 22.70 -7.14 8.57
C TRP A 9 21.69 -6.02 8.31
N ALA A 10 21.88 -5.21 7.26
CA ALA A 10 20.92 -4.16 6.88
C ALA A 10 19.65 -4.77 6.28
N GLY A 11 19.75 -5.91 5.59
CA GLY A 11 18.62 -6.69 5.09
C GLY A 11 17.78 -7.29 6.23
N ASP A 12 18.43 -7.83 7.24
CA ASP A 12 17.76 -8.45 8.39
C ASP A 12 16.97 -7.45 9.22
N ALA A 13 17.52 -6.27 9.49
CA ALA A 13 16.82 -5.20 10.23
C ALA A 13 15.59 -4.68 9.46
N THR A 14 15.70 -4.55 8.14
CA THR A 14 14.58 -4.16 7.28
C THR A 14 13.48 -5.23 7.27
N ALA A 15 13.86 -6.49 7.10
CA ALA A 15 12.90 -7.60 7.11
C ALA A 15 12.22 -7.75 8.48
N ALA A 16 12.96 -7.62 9.57
CA ALA A 16 12.41 -7.65 10.93
C ALA A 16 11.40 -6.51 11.17
N PHE A 17 11.76 -5.29 10.75
CA PHE A 17 10.85 -4.15 10.83
C PHE A 17 9.57 -4.41 10.03
N VAL A 18 9.69 -4.83 8.77
CA VAL A 18 8.54 -5.07 7.89
C VAL A 18 7.62 -6.14 8.46
N ARG A 19 8.16 -7.27 8.94
CA ARG A 19 7.36 -8.32 9.59
C ARG A 19 6.59 -7.83 10.81
N HIS A 20 7.21 -7.01 11.64
CA HIS A 20 6.56 -6.43 12.81
C HIS A 20 5.51 -5.38 12.41
N HIS A 21 5.88 -4.49 11.49
CA HIS A 21 5.06 -3.35 11.06
C HIS A 21 3.78 -3.78 10.33
N TRP A 22 3.85 -4.86 9.53
CA TRP A 22 2.73 -5.40 8.76
C TRP A 22 2.14 -6.68 9.36
N ARG A 23 2.39 -6.93 10.64
CA ARG A 23 1.79 -8.09 11.33
C ARG A 23 0.27 -7.97 11.33
N GLN A 24 -0.39 -8.91 10.65
CA GLN A 24 -1.85 -8.94 10.56
C GLN A 24 -2.50 -9.83 11.64
N PRO A 25 -3.65 -9.46 12.16
CA PRO A 25 -4.30 -8.14 11.99
C PRO A 25 -3.50 -7.03 12.66
N LEU A 26 -3.53 -5.82 12.08
CA LEU A 26 -2.92 -4.67 12.75
C LEU A 26 -3.65 -4.40 14.07
N PRO A 27 -2.94 -4.19 15.18
CA PRO A 27 -3.58 -3.82 16.44
C PRO A 27 -4.18 -2.41 16.37
N PRO A 28 -5.20 -2.11 17.16
CA PRO A 28 -5.68 -0.74 17.32
C PRO A 28 -4.56 0.19 17.77
N GLN A 29 -4.62 1.46 17.33
CA GLN A 29 -3.61 2.44 17.72
C GLN A 29 -3.73 2.85 19.19
N GLY A 30 -4.88 2.58 19.81
CA GLY A 30 -5.12 2.89 21.22
C GLY A 30 -5.35 4.37 21.48
N ALA A 31 -5.22 4.77 22.74
CA ALA A 31 -5.33 6.17 23.12
C ALA A 31 -4.10 6.96 22.66
N ALA A 32 -4.35 8.18 22.17
CA ALA A 32 -3.27 9.08 21.81
C ALA A 32 -2.45 9.48 23.06
N PRO A 33 -1.13 9.68 22.91
CA PRO A 33 -0.29 10.15 24.00
C PRO A 33 -0.80 11.47 24.60
N PRO A 34 -0.64 11.68 25.92
CA PRO A 34 -0.92 12.97 26.54
C PRO A 34 -0.16 14.09 25.82
N GLY A 35 -0.83 15.22 25.62
CA GLY A 35 -0.26 16.38 24.94
C GLY A 35 -0.40 16.42 23.43
N PHE A 36 -0.90 15.34 22.78
CA PHE A 36 -1.27 15.43 21.38
C PHE A 36 -2.54 16.28 21.21
N SER A 37 -2.50 17.21 20.27
CA SER A 37 -3.70 17.89 19.79
C SER A 37 -4.64 16.90 19.10
N ALA A 38 -5.91 17.28 18.93
CA ALA A 38 -6.87 16.47 18.18
C ALA A 38 -6.38 16.15 16.76
N LEU A 39 -5.66 17.09 16.12
CA LEU A 39 -5.06 16.92 14.80
C LEU A 39 -3.96 15.84 14.80
N GLU A 40 -3.09 15.88 15.80
CA GLU A 40 -1.98 14.91 15.94
C GLU A 40 -2.47 13.52 16.35
N ALA A 41 -3.55 13.45 17.11
CA ALA A 41 -4.17 12.19 17.53
C ALA A 41 -4.94 11.50 16.40
N SER A 42 -5.42 12.27 15.41
CA SER A 42 -6.24 11.77 14.32
C SER A 42 -5.48 10.79 13.42
N LEU A 43 -6.19 9.76 12.96
CA LEU A 43 -5.72 8.78 11.95
C LEU A 43 -6.26 9.10 10.55
N GLU A 44 -7.14 10.09 10.44
CA GLU A 44 -7.77 10.47 9.19
C GLU A 44 -6.76 11.16 8.25
N PRO A 45 -6.74 10.79 6.95
CA PRO A 45 -5.84 11.39 5.98
C PRO A 45 -5.97 12.91 5.87
N ALA A 46 -7.18 13.46 6.02
CA ALA A 46 -7.42 14.90 5.98
C ALA A 46 -6.68 15.65 7.09
N ALA A 47 -6.62 15.06 8.29
CA ALA A 47 -5.85 15.63 9.40
C ALA A 47 -4.35 15.68 9.09
N CYS A 48 -3.80 14.60 8.52
CA CYS A 48 -2.41 14.58 8.04
C CYS A 48 -2.18 15.63 6.94
N GLY A 49 -3.16 15.81 6.06
CA GLY A 49 -3.14 16.76 4.95
C GLY A 49 -2.99 18.22 5.38
N THR A 50 -3.40 18.58 6.59
CA THR A 50 -3.25 19.93 7.15
C THR A 50 -1.79 20.38 7.18
N CYS A 51 -0.86 19.47 7.50
CA CYS A 51 0.59 19.75 7.53
C CYS A 51 1.35 19.12 6.35
N HIS A 52 0.77 18.09 5.69
CA HIS A 52 1.36 17.37 4.56
C HIS A 52 0.48 17.46 3.28
N PRO A 53 0.18 18.70 2.78
CA PRO A 53 -0.81 18.87 1.71
C PRO A 53 -0.41 18.21 0.39
N VAL A 54 0.88 18.16 0.06
CA VAL A 54 1.36 17.52 -1.18
C VAL A 54 1.13 16.02 -1.13
N GLN A 55 1.54 15.36 -0.04
CA GLN A 55 1.37 13.92 0.14
C GLN A 55 -0.10 13.52 0.21
N PHE A 56 -0.92 14.34 0.87
CA PHE A 56 -2.37 14.15 0.93
C PHE A 56 -3.02 14.27 -0.45
N GLY A 57 -2.63 15.31 -1.22
CA GLY A 57 -3.14 15.51 -2.57
C GLY A 57 -2.81 14.35 -3.50
N ASP A 58 -1.57 13.86 -3.46
CA ASP A 58 -1.13 12.68 -4.21
C ASP A 58 -1.92 11.43 -3.81
N TRP A 59 -1.99 11.15 -2.50
CA TRP A 59 -2.71 9.98 -1.96
C TRP A 59 -4.18 10.00 -2.38
N ARG A 60 -4.85 11.13 -2.26
CA ARG A 60 -6.27 11.28 -2.60
C ARG A 60 -6.56 10.94 -4.07
N GLY A 61 -5.61 11.16 -4.96
CA GLY A 61 -5.69 10.81 -6.39
C GLY A 61 -5.31 9.36 -6.70
N SER A 62 -4.88 8.57 -5.72
CA SER A 62 -4.37 7.22 -5.94
C SER A 62 -5.42 6.14 -5.70
N THR A 63 -5.16 4.92 -6.23
CA THR A 63 -5.99 3.74 -5.95
C THR A 63 -5.92 3.29 -4.50
N HIS A 64 -4.88 3.66 -3.74
CA HIS A 64 -4.82 3.39 -2.31
C HIS A 64 -5.92 4.12 -1.53
N ALA A 65 -6.25 5.36 -1.91
CA ALA A 65 -7.35 6.11 -1.27
C ALA A 65 -8.72 5.49 -1.52
N THR A 66 -8.89 4.79 -2.64
CA THR A 66 -10.15 4.19 -3.07
C THR A 66 -10.16 2.67 -3.00
N SER A 67 -9.16 2.05 -2.36
CA SER A 67 -9.02 0.59 -2.29
C SER A 67 -10.19 -0.12 -1.58
N SER A 68 -10.95 0.58 -0.75
CA SER A 68 -12.23 0.14 -0.17
C SER A 68 -13.43 0.86 -0.79
N GLY A 69 -13.33 1.27 -2.05
CA GLY A 69 -14.39 1.95 -2.78
C GLY A 69 -15.65 1.08 -3.01
N PRO A 70 -16.69 1.64 -3.67
CA PRO A 70 -18.05 1.05 -3.67
C PRO A 70 -18.10 -0.44 -4.03
N GLY A 71 -17.29 -0.88 -5.00
CA GLY A 71 -17.27 -2.29 -5.41
C GLY A 71 -16.76 -3.23 -4.30
N VAL A 72 -15.62 -2.88 -3.69
CA VAL A 72 -15.04 -3.68 -2.59
C VAL A 72 -15.91 -3.55 -1.34
N ALA A 73 -16.35 -2.33 -0.99
CA ALA A 73 -17.21 -2.11 0.18
C ALA A 73 -18.54 -2.90 0.09
N GLY A 74 -19.16 -2.95 -1.09
CA GLY A 74 -20.38 -3.73 -1.31
C GLY A 74 -20.18 -5.23 -1.09
N GLN A 75 -19.09 -5.78 -1.62
CA GLN A 75 -18.73 -7.19 -1.39
C GLN A 75 -18.44 -7.46 0.09
N LEU A 76 -17.72 -6.56 0.75
CA LEU A 76 -17.35 -6.75 2.16
C LEU A 76 -18.55 -6.69 3.10
N VAL A 77 -19.56 -5.87 2.81
CA VAL A 77 -20.82 -5.84 3.59
C VAL A 77 -21.51 -7.22 3.58
N GLU A 78 -21.56 -7.87 2.42
CA GLU A 78 -22.16 -9.20 2.30
C GLU A 78 -21.28 -10.28 2.94
N MET A 79 -19.96 -10.21 2.70
CA MET A 79 -19.00 -11.16 3.27
C MET A 79 -18.94 -11.11 4.80
N TRP A 80 -19.12 -9.93 5.43
CA TRP A 80 -19.19 -9.85 6.89
C TRP A 80 -20.36 -10.66 7.48
N ARG A 81 -21.42 -10.88 6.71
CA ARG A 81 -22.58 -11.68 7.12
C ARG A 81 -22.38 -13.16 6.84
N SER A 82 -21.82 -13.51 5.69
CA SER A 82 -21.69 -14.89 5.20
C SER A 82 -20.38 -15.56 5.60
N ASP A 83 -19.25 -14.84 5.52
CA ASP A 83 -17.89 -15.31 5.85
C ASP A 83 -17.03 -14.17 6.43
N PRO A 84 -17.17 -13.87 7.72
CA PRO A 84 -16.39 -12.83 8.38
C PRO A 84 -14.89 -13.08 8.33
N GLY A 85 -14.47 -14.35 8.23
CA GLY A 85 -13.06 -14.73 8.10
C GLY A 85 -12.46 -14.23 6.79
N ALA A 86 -13.11 -14.51 5.67
CA ALA A 86 -12.71 -14.03 4.35
C ALA A 86 -12.76 -12.49 4.28
N ALA A 87 -13.85 -11.87 4.79
CA ALA A 87 -13.95 -10.42 4.87
C ALA A 87 -12.75 -9.79 5.60
N SER A 88 -12.37 -10.34 6.76
CA SER A 88 -11.21 -9.89 7.53
C SER A 88 -9.91 -10.00 6.72
N GLY A 89 -9.76 -11.04 5.89
CA GLY A 89 -8.64 -11.21 4.97
C GLY A 89 -8.56 -10.09 3.92
N CYS A 90 -9.69 -9.71 3.31
CA CYS A 90 -9.75 -8.60 2.35
C CYS A 90 -9.38 -7.26 3.01
N TYR A 91 -9.87 -7.01 4.21
CA TYR A 91 -9.52 -5.81 4.98
C TYR A 91 -8.03 -5.69 5.27
N ALA A 92 -7.29 -6.80 5.37
CA ALA A 92 -5.85 -6.77 5.63
C ALA A 92 -5.06 -5.91 4.62
N CYS A 93 -5.56 -5.79 3.39
CA CYS A 93 -4.95 -5.00 2.32
C CYS A 93 -5.81 -3.77 1.95
N HIS A 94 -7.13 -3.91 1.86
CA HIS A 94 -8.02 -2.87 1.34
C HIS A 94 -8.39 -1.80 2.36
N ALA A 95 -8.38 -2.11 3.66
CA ALA A 95 -8.62 -1.19 4.77
C ALA A 95 -7.90 -1.72 6.02
N PRO A 96 -6.55 -1.62 6.09
CA PRO A 96 -5.73 -2.44 6.97
C PRO A 96 -5.75 -2.05 8.45
N LEU A 97 -6.16 -0.83 8.80
CA LEU A 97 -6.22 -0.42 10.21
C LEU A 97 -7.32 -1.18 10.97
N ALA A 98 -7.06 -1.48 12.23
CA ALA A 98 -8.08 -2.07 13.10
C ALA A 98 -9.31 -1.16 13.18
N GLU A 99 -9.12 0.14 13.23
CA GLU A 99 -10.17 1.16 13.31
C GLU A 99 -11.09 1.22 12.08
N GLN A 100 -10.70 0.57 10.98
CA GLN A 100 -11.52 0.48 9.77
C GLN A 100 -12.44 -0.75 9.74
N ARG A 101 -12.22 -1.72 10.64
CA ARG A 101 -12.92 -3.01 10.63
C ARG A 101 -14.15 -2.99 11.54
N PRO A 102 -15.36 -3.29 11.03
CA PRO A 102 -16.57 -3.27 11.85
C PRO A 102 -16.61 -4.41 12.88
N LEU A 103 -15.95 -5.54 12.58
CA LEU A 103 -15.86 -6.69 13.47
C LEU A 103 -14.41 -7.04 13.81
N VAL A 104 -14.20 -7.59 14.99
CA VAL A 104 -12.92 -8.13 15.45
C VAL A 104 -13.06 -9.59 15.83
N ARG A 105 -12.05 -10.39 15.57
CA ARG A 105 -12.01 -11.80 15.95
C ARG A 105 -11.71 -11.93 17.44
N THR A 106 -12.55 -12.67 18.14
CA THR A 106 -12.39 -13.06 19.54
C THR A 106 -12.37 -14.58 19.66
N PRO A 107 -12.07 -15.16 20.82
CA PRO A 107 -12.23 -16.60 21.04
C PRO A 107 -13.68 -17.10 20.84
N ALA A 108 -14.67 -16.24 21.04
CA ALA A 108 -16.09 -16.56 20.83
C ALA A 108 -16.56 -16.43 19.38
N GLY A 109 -15.73 -15.87 18.49
CA GLY A 109 -16.07 -15.66 17.09
C GLY A 109 -15.75 -14.24 16.61
N PHE A 110 -16.64 -13.66 15.83
CA PHE A 110 -16.55 -12.27 15.40
C PHE A 110 -17.55 -11.40 16.14
N GLU A 111 -17.07 -10.33 16.75
CA GLU A 111 -17.85 -9.40 17.57
C GLU A 111 -17.68 -7.96 17.07
N PRO A 112 -18.62 -7.04 17.41
CA PRO A 112 -18.45 -5.63 17.11
C PRO A 112 -17.10 -5.11 17.62
N ASN A 113 -16.38 -4.40 16.76
CA ASN A 113 -15.05 -3.90 17.08
C ASN A 113 -15.15 -2.57 17.85
N PRO A 114 -14.74 -2.51 19.12
CA PRO A 114 -14.80 -1.28 19.91
C PRO A 114 -13.88 -0.16 19.41
N ALA A 115 -12.86 -0.51 18.62
CA ALA A 115 -11.95 0.46 18.01
C ALA A 115 -12.48 1.04 16.67
N PHE A 116 -13.58 0.51 16.13
CA PHE A 116 -14.12 0.94 14.84
C PHE A 116 -14.49 2.42 14.83
N THR A 117 -14.06 3.13 13.78
CA THR A 117 -14.42 4.53 13.55
C THR A 117 -14.98 4.70 12.13
N ALA A 118 -16.26 5.10 12.05
CA ALA A 118 -16.95 5.24 10.77
C ALA A 118 -16.24 6.18 9.77
N PRO A 119 -15.64 7.33 10.17
CA PRO A 119 -14.89 8.18 9.27
C PRO A 119 -13.72 7.49 8.55
N LEU A 120 -13.10 6.48 9.15
CA LEU A 120 -11.99 5.75 8.54
C LEU A 120 -12.43 4.59 7.64
N ALA A 121 -13.62 4.06 7.81
CA ALA A 121 -14.09 2.83 7.16
C ALA A 121 -13.94 2.85 5.63
N GLY A 122 -14.23 4.00 4.99
CA GLY A 122 -14.17 4.18 3.53
C GLY A 122 -12.86 4.76 3.00
N GLN A 123 -11.84 4.94 3.84
CA GLN A 123 -10.61 5.69 3.47
C GLN A 123 -9.53 4.83 2.78
N GLY A 124 -9.86 3.60 2.38
CA GLY A 124 -8.91 2.70 1.72
C GLY A 124 -7.68 2.42 2.58
N VAL A 125 -6.48 2.56 1.98
CA VAL A 125 -5.19 2.51 2.69
C VAL A 125 -4.79 3.93 3.09
N PRO A 126 -5.13 4.41 4.31
CA PRO A 126 -4.86 5.78 4.74
C PRO A 126 -3.39 5.98 5.10
N CYS A 127 -2.97 7.24 5.28
CA CYS A 127 -1.61 7.59 5.69
C CYS A 127 -1.17 6.81 6.95
N ALA A 128 -2.07 6.67 7.92
CA ALA A 128 -1.80 5.95 9.16
C ALA A 128 -1.50 4.46 8.96
N ALA A 129 -2.03 3.82 7.91
CA ALA A 129 -1.76 2.42 7.62
C ALA A 129 -0.26 2.14 7.40
N CYS A 130 0.44 3.06 6.73
CA CYS A 130 1.88 2.96 6.49
C CYS A 130 2.72 3.63 7.57
N HIS A 131 2.22 4.73 8.16
CA HIS A 131 3.06 5.62 8.96
C HIS A 131 2.83 5.55 10.46
N VAL A 132 1.81 4.85 10.97
CA VAL A 132 1.45 4.89 12.39
C VAL A 132 1.36 3.51 13.02
N ARG A 133 1.97 3.34 14.18
CA ARG A 133 1.76 2.21 15.10
C ARG A 133 1.80 2.71 16.53
N GLY A 134 0.70 2.50 17.29
CA GLY A 134 0.58 3.00 18.66
C GLY A 134 0.82 4.51 18.77
N HIS A 135 0.30 5.28 17.84
CA HIS A 135 0.55 6.72 17.68
C HIS A 135 2.02 7.11 17.43
N GLN A 136 2.97 6.16 17.40
CA GLN A 136 4.32 6.44 16.93
C GLN A 136 4.32 6.61 15.41
N ARG A 137 5.03 7.64 14.93
CA ARG A 137 5.17 7.91 13.49
C ARG A 137 6.45 7.30 12.94
N PHE A 138 6.34 6.65 11.77
CA PHE A 138 7.45 6.01 11.05
C PHE A 138 7.57 6.58 9.64
N GLY A 139 8.80 6.58 9.10
CA GLY A 139 9.01 7.05 7.74
C GLY A 139 10.43 6.81 7.23
N PRO A 140 10.72 7.26 5.99
CA PRO A 140 12.00 7.02 5.35
C PRO A 140 13.15 7.80 6.01
N PRO A 141 14.40 7.43 5.73
CA PRO A 141 15.57 8.25 6.02
C PRO A 141 15.40 9.68 5.51
N ARG A 142 16.17 10.61 6.04
CA ARG A 142 16.30 11.92 5.42
C ARG A 142 16.83 11.80 4.00
N ARG A 143 16.79 12.87 3.21
CA ARG A 143 17.35 12.85 1.84
C ARG A 143 18.87 12.63 1.83
N ASP A 144 19.55 12.98 2.92
CA ASP A 144 20.99 12.71 3.14
C ASP A 144 21.27 11.27 3.62
N GLY A 145 20.25 10.42 3.71
CA GLY A 145 20.33 9.03 4.18
C GLY A 145 20.35 8.85 5.69
N SER A 146 20.38 9.93 6.49
CA SER A 146 20.44 9.87 7.94
C SER A 146 19.10 9.42 8.56
N LEU A 147 19.19 8.71 9.70
CA LEU A 147 18.02 8.25 10.46
C LEU A 147 17.76 9.11 11.70
N ALA A 148 18.77 9.76 12.22
CA ALA A 148 18.68 10.54 13.44
C ALA A 148 17.80 11.80 13.28
N SER A 149 17.10 12.18 14.35
CA SER A 149 16.51 13.50 14.45
C SER A 149 17.61 14.55 14.70
N ARG A 150 17.47 15.73 14.10
CA ARG A 150 18.41 16.85 14.30
C ARG A 150 18.04 17.72 15.48
N VAL A 151 16.86 17.54 16.04
CA VAL A 151 16.32 18.26 17.19
C VAL A 151 15.63 17.29 18.15
N PRO A 152 15.42 17.63 19.41
CA PRO A 152 14.69 16.79 20.36
C PRO A 152 13.30 16.45 19.82
N ARG A 153 12.92 15.17 19.90
CA ARG A 153 11.64 14.70 19.32
C ARG A 153 10.43 15.36 19.96
N ALA A 154 10.48 15.61 21.25
CA ALA A 154 9.40 16.24 22.01
C ALA A 154 9.08 17.69 21.53
N THR A 155 9.98 18.33 20.79
CA THR A 155 9.75 19.67 20.21
C THR A 155 9.13 19.62 18.81
N LEU A 156 8.90 18.44 18.28
CA LEU A 156 8.33 18.22 16.95
C LEU A 156 6.86 17.83 17.05
N PRO A 157 6.02 18.22 16.07
CA PRO A 157 4.66 17.71 15.98
C PRO A 157 4.63 16.18 16.11
N HIS A 158 3.60 15.65 16.76
CA HIS A 158 3.40 14.22 17.02
C HIS A 158 4.67 13.49 17.53
N ASN A 159 5.50 14.15 18.31
CA ASN A 159 6.79 13.64 18.83
C ASN A 159 7.76 13.18 17.73
N GLY A 160 7.70 13.80 16.56
CA GLY A 160 8.61 13.55 15.46
C GLY A 160 8.39 12.22 14.76
N LEU A 161 9.44 11.73 14.08
CA LEU A 161 9.40 10.59 13.18
C LEU A 161 10.52 9.59 13.50
N THR A 162 10.18 8.32 13.68
CA THR A 162 11.14 7.22 13.70
C THR A 162 11.46 6.83 12.27
N ARG A 163 12.71 7.01 11.85
CA ARG A 163 13.15 6.78 10.49
C ARG A 163 13.70 5.38 10.31
N THR A 164 13.36 4.74 9.19
CA THR A 164 13.87 3.41 8.83
C THR A 164 14.05 3.30 7.32
N ARG A 165 15.06 2.53 6.89
CA ARG A 165 15.31 2.23 5.48
C ARG A 165 14.22 1.35 4.86
N ALA A 166 13.41 0.69 5.68
CA ALA A 166 12.32 -0.16 5.21
C ALA A 166 11.36 0.55 4.24
N PHE A 167 11.10 1.86 4.45
CA PHE A 167 10.26 2.66 3.56
C PHE A 167 10.84 2.87 2.14
N LEU A 168 12.10 2.56 1.94
CA LEU A 168 12.77 2.62 0.64
C LEU A 168 13.02 1.22 0.05
N SER A 169 12.49 0.18 0.66
CA SER A 169 12.63 -1.20 0.20
C SER A 169 11.31 -1.73 -0.35
N SER A 170 11.35 -2.42 -1.46
CA SER A 170 10.21 -3.17 -2.03
C SER A 170 9.60 -4.15 -1.04
N GLN A 171 10.35 -4.64 -0.05
CA GLN A 171 9.82 -5.48 1.02
C GLN A 171 8.68 -4.82 1.79
N PHE A 172 8.66 -3.47 1.87
CA PHE A 172 7.61 -2.74 2.55
C PHE A 172 6.24 -2.93 1.87
N CYS A 173 6.23 -3.08 0.55
CA CYS A 173 5.01 -3.27 -0.25
C CYS A 173 4.50 -4.71 -0.20
N ARG A 174 5.39 -5.67 0.10
CA ARG A 174 5.11 -7.11 0.07
C ARG A 174 3.88 -7.50 0.90
N GLY A 175 3.64 -6.84 2.05
CA GLY A 175 2.56 -7.21 2.97
C GLY A 175 1.16 -7.23 2.34
N CYS A 176 0.95 -6.43 1.27
CA CYS A 176 -0.30 -6.37 0.53
C CYS A 176 -0.13 -6.80 -0.94
N HIS A 177 1.09 -6.72 -1.49
CA HIS A 177 1.37 -7.00 -2.90
C HIS A 177 2.04 -8.37 -3.12
N GLN A 178 1.83 -9.31 -2.17
CA GLN A 178 2.24 -10.70 -2.31
C GLN A 178 1.36 -11.60 -1.46
N PHE A 179 0.72 -12.57 -2.08
CA PHE A 179 0.07 -13.66 -1.34
C PHE A 179 1.08 -14.75 -0.99
N GLU A 180 0.86 -15.43 0.12
CA GLU A 180 1.60 -16.66 0.46
C GLU A 180 1.26 -17.77 -0.56
N ALA A 181 2.09 -18.81 -0.62
CA ALA A 181 1.98 -19.86 -1.63
C ALA A 181 0.62 -20.58 -1.67
N ASN A 182 -0.10 -20.59 -0.55
CA ASN A 182 -1.45 -21.13 -0.41
C ASN A 182 -2.55 -20.07 -0.49
N GLY A 183 -2.21 -18.85 -0.89
CA GLY A 183 -3.15 -17.74 -1.04
C GLY A 183 -4.08 -17.89 -2.24
N PRO A 184 -5.03 -16.97 -2.40
CA PRO A 184 -5.96 -16.98 -3.52
C PRO A 184 -5.24 -17.06 -4.87
N ALA A 185 -5.62 -18.03 -5.69
CA ALA A 185 -5.01 -18.30 -6.99
C ALA A 185 -6.07 -18.65 -8.04
N LEU A 186 -5.78 -18.37 -9.30
CA LEU A 186 -6.55 -18.80 -10.45
C LEU A 186 -5.66 -19.67 -11.34
N GLU A 187 -6.09 -20.89 -11.61
CA GLU A 187 -5.32 -21.86 -12.42
C GLU A 187 -3.86 -22.00 -11.99
N GLY A 188 -3.62 -22.02 -10.67
CA GLY A 188 -2.28 -22.17 -10.08
C GLY A 188 -1.45 -20.88 -10.02
N LYS A 189 -1.90 -19.77 -10.61
CA LYS A 189 -1.25 -18.47 -10.49
C LYS A 189 -1.87 -17.67 -9.34
N LEU A 190 -1.05 -17.21 -8.41
CA LEU A 190 -1.49 -16.32 -7.31
C LEU A 190 -2.10 -15.05 -7.90
N LEU A 191 -3.25 -14.63 -7.34
CA LEU A 191 -3.90 -13.37 -7.74
C LEU A 191 -3.06 -12.14 -7.37
N GLN A 192 -2.17 -12.27 -6.39
CA GLN A 192 -1.24 -11.22 -5.99
C GLN A 192 0.16 -11.83 -5.82
N ASP A 193 1.00 -11.66 -6.84
CA ASP A 193 2.37 -12.21 -6.93
C ASP A 193 3.42 -11.15 -7.26
N THR A 194 3.02 -9.88 -7.20
CA THR A 194 3.78 -8.72 -7.70
C THR A 194 5.17 -8.60 -7.10
N TYR A 195 5.32 -8.87 -5.78
CA TYR A 195 6.65 -8.80 -5.16
C TYR A 195 7.60 -9.87 -5.69
N ARG A 196 7.14 -11.11 -5.87
CA ARG A 196 7.96 -12.20 -6.43
C ARG A 196 8.28 -11.96 -7.90
N GLU A 197 7.31 -11.47 -8.68
CA GLU A 197 7.54 -11.07 -10.08
C GLU A 197 8.61 -9.98 -10.17
N TRP A 198 8.56 -8.98 -9.28
CA TRP A 198 9.61 -7.97 -9.19
C TRP A 198 10.96 -8.58 -8.83
N GLN A 199 11.04 -9.49 -7.85
CA GLN A 199 12.31 -10.10 -7.40
C GLN A 199 13.09 -10.79 -8.52
N VAL A 200 12.39 -11.38 -9.49
CA VAL A 200 13.03 -12.07 -10.63
C VAL A 200 13.22 -11.16 -11.85
N SER A 201 12.78 -9.92 -11.77
CA SER A 201 12.85 -8.96 -12.87
C SER A 201 14.23 -8.31 -13.01
N ARG A 202 14.49 -7.76 -14.20
CA ARG A 202 15.66 -6.91 -14.46
C ARG A 202 15.75 -5.69 -13.51
N PHE A 203 14.63 -5.22 -13.00
CA PHE A 203 14.57 -4.08 -12.10
C PHE A 203 15.18 -4.40 -10.74
N ALA A 204 14.81 -5.54 -10.14
CA ALA A 204 15.42 -6.00 -8.90
C ALA A 204 16.92 -6.27 -9.06
N GLN A 205 17.34 -6.86 -10.19
CA GLN A 205 18.74 -7.09 -10.51
C GLN A 205 19.55 -5.78 -10.62
N ALA A 206 18.91 -4.71 -11.10
CA ALA A 206 19.49 -3.36 -11.16
C ALA A 206 19.35 -2.57 -9.84
N GLY A 207 18.79 -3.16 -8.77
CA GLY A 207 18.59 -2.51 -7.48
C GLY A 207 17.42 -1.53 -7.43
N VAL A 208 16.61 -1.44 -8.49
CA VAL A 208 15.44 -0.53 -8.59
C VAL A 208 14.31 -1.06 -7.71
N GLN A 209 13.84 -0.23 -6.78
CA GLN A 209 12.77 -0.58 -5.84
C GLN A 209 11.40 -0.16 -6.39
N CYS A 210 10.33 -0.73 -5.84
CA CYS A 210 8.96 -0.37 -6.21
C CYS A 210 8.73 1.14 -6.11
N GLN A 211 9.24 1.76 -5.04
CA GLN A 211 9.08 3.18 -4.76
C GLN A 211 9.75 4.08 -5.81
N ASP A 212 10.83 3.63 -6.47
CA ASP A 212 11.56 4.45 -7.44
C ASP A 212 10.70 4.80 -8.67
N CYS A 213 9.80 3.89 -9.06
CA CYS A 213 8.89 4.10 -10.19
C CYS A 213 7.49 4.52 -9.74
N HIS A 214 6.93 3.87 -8.69
CA HIS A 214 5.56 4.12 -8.25
C HIS A 214 5.41 5.35 -7.35
N MET A 215 6.50 5.75 -6.66
CA MET A 215 6.55 6.89 -5.75
C MET A 215 7.76 7.79 -6.03
N PRO A 216 7.95 8.25 -7.29
CA PRO A 216 9.14 8.97 -7.68
C PRO A 216 9.34 10.22 -6.80
N ASP A 217 10.57 10.48 -6.41
CA ASP A 217 10.93 11.59 -5.52
C ASP A 217 10.14 11.63 -4.19
N ARG A 218 9.71 10.48 -3.70
CA ARG A 218 8.88 10.31 -2.49
C ARG A 218 7.49 10.95 -2.60
N ARG A 219 7.00 11.18 -3.83
CA ARG A 219 5.62 11.54 -4.08
C ARG A 219 4.72 10.34 -3.77
N HIS A 220 3.53 10.60 -3.24
CA HIS A 220 2.58 9.56 -2.84
C HIS A 220 1.59 9.26 -3.97
N LEU A 221 2.11 9.06 -5.19
CA LEU A 221 1.31 8.88 -6.40
C LEU A 221 0.85 7.44 -6.59
N TRP A 222 1.65 6.48 -6.15
CA TRP A 222 1.48 5.04 -6.43
C TRP A 222 1.05 4.80 -7.88
N ARG A 223 1.85 5.40 -8.81
CA ARG A 223 1.59 5.30 -10.25
C ARG A 223 1.41 3.84 -10.65
N GLY A 224 0.39 3.58 -11.45
CA GLY A 224 0.05 2.21 -11.85
C GLY A 224 -0.99 2.24 -12.97
N ILE A 225 -1.97 1.34 -12.90
CA ILE A 225 -3.00 1.19 -13.96
C ILE A 225 -3.83 2.46 -14.20
N HIS A 226 -3.93 3.34 -13.20
CA HIS A 226 -4.62 4.63 -13.30
C HIS A 226 -3.76 5.76 -13.90
N ASP A 227 -2.46 5.50 -14.16
CA ASP A 227 -1.52 6.45 -14.76
C ASP A 227 -1.19 5.99 -16.19
N PRO A 228 -1.70 6.68 -17.22
CA PRO A 228 -1.50 6.27 -18.61
C PRO A 228 -0.03 6.20 -19.04
N ASP A 229 0.82 7.08 -18.52
CA ASP A 229 2.23 7.08 -18.87
C ASP A 229 2.97 5.91 -18.23
N MET A 230 2.60 5.56 -16.99
CA MET A 230 3.11 4.35 -16.34
C MET A 230 2.71 3.10 -17.10
N VAL A 231 1.46 2.99 -17.54
CA VAL A 231 0.97 1.87 -18.36
C VAL A 231 1.73 1.80 -19.69
N ARG A 232 1.88 2.92 -20.41
CA ARG A 232 2.63 2.98 -21.66
C ARG A 232 4.11 2.62 -21.50
N SER A 233 4.68 2.90 -20.35
CA SER A 233 6.09 2.53 -20.06
C SER A 233 6.28 1.03 -19.85
N GLY A 234 5.23 0.32 -19.44
CA GLY A 234 5.27 -1.12 -19.14
C GLY A 234 4.76 -2.02 -20.27
N VAL A 235 3.85 -1.51 -21.10
CA VAL A 235 3.21 -2.31 -22.15
C VAL A 235 3.09 -1.51 -23.46
N ALA A 236 3.69 -2.04 -24.52
CA ALA A 236 3.46 -1.55 -25.88
C ALA A 236 2.34 -2.36 -26.54
N ILE A 237 1.33 -1.69 -27.05
CA ILE A 237 0.20 -2.30 -27.74
C ILE A 237 0.22 -1.84 -29.20
N SER A 238 0.17 -2.78 -30.13
CA SER A 238 -0.09 -2.49 -31.54
C SER A 238 -1.27 -3.29 -32.05
N ALA A 239 -2.05 -2.68 -32.93
CA ALA A 239 -3.17 -3.32 -33.60
C ALA A 239 -2.94 -3.27 -35.11
N ARG A 240 -3.21 -4.36 -35.79
CA ARG A 240 -3.17 -4.44 -37.25
C ARG A 240 -4.45 -5.11 -37.74
N ALA A 241 -5.16 -4.41 -38.63
CA ALA A 241 -6.30 -4.97 -39.33
C ALA A 241 -5.84 -5.81 -40.55
N ASP A 242 -6.64 -6.76 -40.96
CA ASP A 242 -6.40 -7.60 -42.15
C ASP A 242 -6.69 -6.82 -43.47
N ALA A 243 -7.42 -5.69 -43.41
CA ALA A 243 -7.66 -4.80 -44.54
C ALA A 243 -7.57 -3.32 -44.07
N GLU A 244 -7.31 -2.44 -45.04
CA GLU A 244 -7.28 -0.98 -44.82
C GLU A 244 -8.67 -0.33 -44.81
N ARG A 245 -9.63 -0.96 -45.45
CA ARG A 245 -11.01 -0.47 -45.62
C ARG A 245 -11.99 -1.61 -45.52
N TYR A 246 -13.13 -1.37 -44.89
CA TYR A 246 -14.25 -2.28 -44.73
C TYR A 246 -15.54 -1.62 -45.22
N ARG A 247 -16.47 -2.39 -45.74
CA ARG A 247 -17.84 -1.95 -46.02
C ARG A 247 -18.73 -2.30 -44.80
N PRO A 248 -19.83 -1.55 -44.61
CA PRO A 248 -20.82 -1.94 -43.62
C PRO A 248 -21.26 -3.40 -43.81
N GLY A 249 -21.14 -4.21 -42.77
CA GLY A 249 -21.47 -5.66 -42.82
C GLY A 249 -20.27 -6.59 -43.07
N ASP A 250 -19.09 -6.07 -43.45
CA ASP A 250 -17.87 -6.88 -43.56
C ASP A 250 -17.36 -7.37 -42.21
N TRP A 251 -16.81 -8.57 -42.17
CA TRP A 251 -16.02 -9.05 -41.04
C TRP A 251 -14.63 -8.42 -41.04
N ALA A 252 -14.17 -7.94 -39.89
CA ALA A 252 -12.84 -7.39 -39.70
C ALA A 252 -12.05 -8.30 -38.73
N SER A 253 -10.85 -8.73 -39.15
CA SER A 253 -9.92 -9.43 -38.28
C SER A 253 -8.85 -8.48 -37.78
N LEU A 254 -8.69 -8.39 -36.45
CA LEU A 254 -7.69 -7.56 -35.80
C LEU A 254 -6.63 -8.43 -35.10
N ARG A 255 -5.38 -8.22 -35.45
CA ARG A 255 -4.25 -8.80 -34.72
C ARG A 255 -3.75 -7.78 -33.71
N LEU A 256 -3.91 -8.09 -32.41
CA LEU A 256 -3.35 -7.32 -31.31
C LEU A 256 -2.01 -7.94 -30.90
N THR A 257 -0.99 -7.11 -30.81
CA THR A 257 0.33 -7.52 -30.29
C THR A 257 0.61 -6.73 -29.03
N LEU A 258 0.87 -7.44 -27.94
CA LEU A 258 1.28 -6.89 -26.64
C LEU A 258 2.75 -7.23 -26.42
N ARG A 259 3.53 -6.24 -26.01
CA ARG A 259 4.94 -6.41 -25.61
C ARG A 259 5.16 -5.73 -24.27
N SER A 260 5.73 -6.45 -23.31
CA SER A 260 6.14 -5.96 -21.98
C SER A 260 7.66 -5.82 -21.90
#